data_ce1b2a59b30d42ea70478581fb84f863
#
_entry.id   ce1b2a59b30d42ea70478581fb84f863
#
_cell.length_a   1.000
_cell.length_b   1.000
_cell.length_c   1.000
_cell.angle_alpha   90.00
_cell.angle_beta   90.00
_cell.angle_gamma   90.00
#
_symmetry.space_group_name_H-M   'P 1'
#
loop_
_entity.id
_entity.type
_entity.pdbx_description
1 polymer ?
#
loop_
_entity_poly.entity_id
_entity_poly.type
_entity_poly.pdbx_seq_one_letter_code
_entity_poly.pdbx_strand_id
1 'polypeptide(L)'
;MMPESPTTERQLIEQFLDTLRALPDVHAELNHREPVGLASDSRHDAQIDLRVAGKSFILLIEAKKAVYPRDVRQVLWQFREISHNRPKEQSGDEALSLLVAESISPGAKELLRDERVGYYDSGGSLYLPAPGAFLYIDKPPPKTLSKSMRSLFSGRRAQVLHTLLMRHQDWFGGKELAEQALVSPATASQVLTELERFDWLVSRGQGPSKERHLREPAALLDAWVKQLASIRPPALRRYYVPSMKADTLLEHIGQVFATHEVGYAISHEAAAQRYAPFLSSVSQVRCRVLVGTAADAAIGELGARVVNEGANLAIIEAKSPGELLFRERVGGIWLASPIQVYLDLLRGEGRAKEMAEHLRKERIGF
;
A
#
# COMPACT_ATOMS: atom_id res chain seq x y z
N MET A 1 -0.29 -23.67 16.11
CA MET A 1 0.38 -23.52 14.82
C MET A 1 1.74 -22.93 15.13
N MET A 2 2.82 -23.72 15.08
CA MET A 2 4.17 -23.24 15.35
C MET A 2 4.57 -22.19 14.30
N PRO A 3 5.33 -21.15 14.65
CA PRO A 3 5.88 -20.23 13.66
C PRO A 3 6.82 -21.03 12.76
N GLU A 4 6.57 -20.98 11.45
CA GLU A 4 7.48 -21.52 10.44
C GLU A 4 8.85 -20.88 10.64
N SER A 5 9.88 -21.72 10.75
CA SER A 5 11.26 -21.27 10.83
C SER A 5 11.61 -20.40 9.63
N PRO A 6 12.39 -19.33 9.76
CA PRO A 6 12.74 -18.48 8.64
C PRO A 6 13.43 -19.32 7.55
N THR A 7 12.91 -19.24 6.34
CA THR A 7 13.46 -19.92 5.15
C THR A 7 14.90 -19.44 4.93
N THR A 8 15.84 -20.36 4.83
CA THR A 8 17.23 -20.00 4.53
C THR A 8 17.42 -19.72 3.05
N GLU A 9 18.43 -18.94 2.66
CA GLU A 9 18.77 -18.68 1.26
C GLU A 9 18.94 -19.98 0.45
N ARG A 10 19.57 -20.99 1.06
CA ARG A 10 19.70 -22.31 0.45
C ARG A 10 18.36 -22.98 0.18
N GLN A 11 17.43 -22.92 1.13
CA GLN A 11 16.09 -23.49 0.96
C GLN A 11 15.30 -22.77 -0.14
N LEU A 12 15.47 -21.45 -0.28
CA LEU A 12 14.85 -20.67 -1.36
C LEU A 12 15.38 -21.10 -2.74
N ILE A 13 16.70 -21.29 -2.85
CA ILE A 13 17.33 -21.77 -4.09
C ILE A 13 16.87 -23.19 -4.42
N GLU A 14 16.76 -24.09 -3.44
CA GLU A 14 16.25 -25.45 -3.63
C GLU A 14 14.78 -25.44 -4.10
N GLN A 15 13.92 -24.62 -3.49
CA GLN A 15 12.51 -24.45 -3.93
C GLN A 15 12.40 -23.93 -5.37
N PHE A 16 13.25 -22.97 -5.74
CA PHE A 16 13.31 -22.47 -7.09
C PHE A 16 13.74 -23.57 -8.08
N LEU A 17 14.78 -24.32 -7.75
CA LEU A 17 15.28 -25.43 -8.55
C LEU A 17 14.21 -26.51 -8.77
N ASP A 18 13.46 -26.87 -7.71
CA ASP A 18 12.33 -27.80 -7.79
C ASP A 18 11.20 -27.24 -8.67
N THR A 19 10.94 -25.95 -8.59
CA THR A 19 9.95 -25.29 -9.45
C THR A 19 10.35 -25.34 -10.93
N LEU A 20 11.62 -25.13 -11.25
CA LEU A 20 12.13 -25.26 -12.63
C LEU A 20 12.00 -26.69 -13.12
N ARG A 21 12.39 -27.68 -12.32
CA ARG A 21 12.33 -29.11 -12.67
C ARG A 21 10.92 -29.64 -12.86
N ALA A 22 9.93 -28.99 -12.24
CA ALA A 22 8.52 -29.33 -12.42
C ALA A 22 7.93 -28.84 -13.76
N LEU A 23 8.63 -27.98 -14.50
CA LEU A 23 8.18 -27.48 -15.79
C LEU A 23 8.55 -28.51 -16.90
N PRO A 24 7.67 -28.72 -17.89
CA PRO A 24 7.96 -29.61 -19.02
C PRO A 24 9.16 -29.09 -19.83
N ASP A 25 10.00 -30.02 -20.30
CA ASP A 25 11.18 -29.74 -21.14
C ASP A 25 12.20 -28.76 -20.51
N VAL A 26 12.23 -28.69 -19.18
CA VAL A 26 13.20 -27.90 -18.41
C VAL A 26 14.10 -28.83 -17.61
N HIS A 27 15.42 -28.68 -17.79
CA HIS A 27 16.45 -29.34 -16.99
C HIS A 27 17.25 -28.29 -16.26
N ALA A 28 17.35 -28.39 -14.94
CA ALA A 28 18.06 -27.44 -14.11
C ALA A 28 18.93 -28.18 -13.08
N GLU A 29 20.20 -27.81 -13.00
CA GLU A 29 21.17 -28.39 -12.09
C GLU A 29 21.94 -27.29 -11.35
N LEU A 30 22.10 -27.44 -10.03
CA LEU A 30 22.91 -26.55 -9.22
C LEU A 30 24.40 -26.79 -9.55
N ASN A 31 25.07 -25.74 -10.00
CA ASN A 31 26.49 -25.82 -10.30
C ASN A 31 27.30 -25.56 -9.02
N HIS A 32 27.99 -26.59 -8.53
CA HIS A 32 28.83 -26.53 -7.35
C HIS A 32 30.28 -26.08 -7.63
N ARG A 33 30.60 -25.68 -8.86
CA ARG A 33 31.94 -25.19 -9.17
C ARG A 33 32.15 -23.81 -8.55
N GLU A 34 33.18 -23.71 -7.70
CA GLU A 34 33.68 -22.40 -7.27
C GLU A 34 34.04 -21.55 -8.50
N PRO A 35 33.63 -20.27 -8.55
CA PRO A 35 33.97 -19.41 -9.70
C PRO A 35 35.47 -19.25 -9.79
N VAL A 36 36.07 -19.87 -10.83
CA VAL A 36 37.50 -19.74 -11.12
C VAL A 36 37.73 -18.34 -11.66
N GLY A 37 38.46 -17.50 -10.93
CA GLY A 37 39.07 -16.27 -11.44
C GLY A 37 38.36 -14.95 -11.24
N LEU A 38 37.32 -14.87 -10.38
CA LEU A 38 36.71 -13.59 -9.98
C LEU A 38 37.33 -13.10 -8.68
N ALA A 39 37.73 -11.80 -8.65
CA ALA A 39 38.13 -11.14 -7.43
C ALA A 39 37.06 -11.32 -6.33
N SER A 40 37.45 -11.42 -5.07
CA SER A 40 36.65 -11.83 -3.93
C SER A 40 35.37 -11.00 -3.63
N ASP A 41 35.08 -10.00 -4.45
CA ASP A 41 33.96 -9.03 -4.25
C ASP A 41 32.75 -9.22 -5.17
N SER A 42 32.80 -10.11 -6.17
CA SER A 42 31.68 -10.35 -7.09
C SER A 42 31.01 -11.70 -6.83
N ARG A 43 30.39 -11.87 -5.64
CA ARG A 43 29.73 -13.11 -5.24
C ARG A 43 28.24 -13.06 -5.61
N HIS A 44 27.81 -14.01 -6.44
CA HIS A 44 26.42 -14.47 -6.50
C HIS A 44 26.26 -15.64 -5.52
N ASP A 45 25.04 -15.83 -5.00
CA ASP A 45 24.78 -16.84 -3.96
C ASP A 45 24.74 -18.26 -4.52
N ALA A 46 24.39 -18.42 -5.81
CA ALA A 46 24.41 -19.71 -6.50
C ALA A 46 24.48 -19.54 -8.03
N GLN A 47 24.91 -20.61 -8.72
CA GLN A 47 24.84 -20.75 -10.16
C GLN A 47 24.02 -21.98 -10.51
N ILE A 48 23.09 -21.85 -11.47
CA ILE A 48 22.27 -22.96 -11.99
C ILE A 48 22.51 -23.06 -13.48
N ASP A 49 22.87 -24.26 -13.93
CA ASP A 49 22.91 -24.62 -15.35
C ASP A 49 21.51 -25.02 -15.78
N LEU A 50 20.91 -24.25 -16.69
CA LEU A 50 19.54 -24.40 -17.16
C LEU A 50 19.53 -24.78 -18.63
N ARG A 51 18.77 -25.83 -18.96
CA ARG A 51 18.41 -26.16 -20.34
C ARG A 51 16.89 -26.10 -20.50
N VAL A 52 16.45 -25.28 -21.45
CA VAL A 52 15.02 -25.08 -21.75
C VAL A 52 14.83 -24.90 -23.26
N ALA A 53 13.85 -25.60 -23.84
CA ALA A 53 13.54 -25.56 -25.27
C ALA A 53 14.79 -25.84 -26.16
N GLY A 54 15.69 -26.75 -25.74
CA GLY A 54 16.91 -27.11 -26.44
C GLY A 54 18.04 -26.10 -26.36
N LYS A 55 17.90 -24.99 -25.59
CA LYS A 55 18.95 -23.99 -25.37
C LYS A 55 19.49 -24.11 -23.95
N SER A 56 20.79 -23.82 -23.80
CA SER A 56 21.48 -23.81 -22.51
C SER A 56 21.75 -22.37 -22.04
N PHE A 57 21.56 -22.16 -20.74
CA PHE A 57 21.77 -20.88 -20.06
C PHE A 57 22.46 -21.11 -18.73
N ILE A 58 23.14 -20.09 -18.25
CA ILE A 58 23.68 -20.05 -16.89
C ILE A 58 22.92 -19.02 -16.10
N LEU A 59 22.21 -19.44 -15.04
CA LEU A 59 21.52 -18.51 -14.13
C LEU A 59 22.46 -18.11 -13.01
N LEU A 60 22.69 -16.81 -12.85
CA LEU A 60 23.41 -16.21 -11.73
C LEU A 60 22.39 -15.75 -10.69
N ILE A 61 22.40 -16.41 -9.53
CA ILE A 61 21.36 -16.28 -8.51
C ILE A 61 21.84 -15.34 -7.40
N GLU A 62 21.02 -14.35 -7.09
CA GLU A 62 21.08 -13.58 -5.84
C GLU A 62 19.86 -13.93 -4.99
N ALA A 63 20.05 -14.32 -3.73
CA ALA A 63 18.98 -14.74 -2.83
C ALA A 63 18.71 -13.66 -1.76
N LYS A 64 17.45 -13.35 -1.52
CA LYS A 64 17.05 -12.37 -0.50
C LYS A 64 15.78 -12.81 0.24
N LYS A 65 15.64 -12.39 1.49
CA LYS A 65 14.45 -12.69 2.27
C LYS A 65 13.22 -11.95 1.74
N ALA A 66 13.32 -10.63 1.54
CA ALA A 66 12.23 -9.81 1.03
C ALA A 66 12.80 -8.71 0.13
N VAL A 67 12.13 -8.46 -1.00
CA VAL A 67 12.59 -7.50 -2.01
C VAL A 67 11.53 -6.44 -2.28
N TYR A 68 11.94 -5.20 -2.13
CA TYR A 68 11.15 -4.00 -2.39
C TYR A 68 11.83 -3.16 -3.49
N PRO A 69 11.17 -2.15 -4.05
CA PRO A 69 11.74 -1.30 -5.10
C PRO A 69 13.13 -0.74 -4.77
N ARG A 70 13.37 -0.36 -3.52
CA ARG A 70 14.68 0.12 -3.06
C ARG A 70 15.78 -0.93 -3.20
N ASP A 71 15.47 -2.18 -2.89
CA ASP A 71 16.44 -3.29 -2.92
C ASP A 71 16.81 -3.67 -4.35
N VAL A 72 15.84 -3.55 -5.29
CA VAL A 72 16.05 -3.85 -6.72
C VAL A 72 17.20 -3.03 -7.29
N ARG A 73 17.31 -1.75 -6.96
CA ARG A 73 18.41 -0.90 -7.49
C ARG A 73 19.78 -1.41 -7.08
N GLN A 74 19.92 -1.88 -5.85
CA GLN A 74 21.17 -2.46 -5.36
C GLN A 74 21.50 -3.76 -6.11
N VAL A 75 20.51 -4.63 -6.29
CA VAL A 75 20.66 -5.90 -7.00
C VAL A 75 21.02 -5.67 -8.47
N LEU A 76 20.38 -4.71 -9.13
CA LEU A 76 20.70 -4.35 -10.51
C LEU A 76 22.14 -3.87 -10.66
N TRP A 77 22.62 -3.08 -9.71
CA TRP A 77 24.01 -2.64 -9.71
C TRP A 77 24.97 -3.84 -9.57
N GLN A 78 24.71 -4.76 -8.64
CA GLN A 78 25.50 -5.98 -8.45
C GLN A 78 25.52 -6.84 -9.73
N PHE A 79 24.38 -7.06 -10.37
CA PHE A 79 24.31 -7.84 -11.60
C PHE A 79 25.07 -7.18 -12.78
N ARG A 80 25.03 -5.87 -12.88
CA ARG A 80 25.81 -5.13 -13.90
C ARG A 80 27.31 -5.29 -13.68
N GLU A 81 27.79 -5.22 -12.44
CA GLU A 81 29.21 -5.46 -12.12
C GLU A 81 29.65 -6.88 -12.47
N ILE A 82 28.83 -7.90 -12.09
CA ILE A 82 29.11 -9.30 -12.42
C ILE A 82 29.20 -9.48 -13.95
N SER A 83 28.25 -8.92 -14.69
CA SER A 83 28.21 -9.03 -16.15
C SER A 83 29.40 -8.33 -16.82
N HIS A 84 29.85 -7.20 -16.27
CA HIS A 84 30.98 -6.44 -16.82
C HIS A 84 32.33 -7.15 -16.57
N ASN A 85 32.49 -7.80 -15.44
CA ASN A 85 33.72 -8.46 -15.02
C ASN A 85 33.87 -9.90 -15.54
N ARG A 86 32.85 -10.44 -16.25
CA ARG A 86 32.90 -11.80 -16.78
C ARG A 86 33.72 -11.87 -18.06
N PRO A 87 34.76 -12.76 -18.14
CA PRO A 87 35.53 -12.96 -19.37
C PRO A 87 34.58 -13.47 -20.47
N LYS A 88 34.63 -12.84 -21.64
CA LYS A 88 33.83 -13.20 -22.83
C LYS A 88 34.12 -14.59 -23.42
N GLU A 89 35.16 -15.24 -22.96
CA GLU A 89 35.74 -16.44 -23.64
C GLU A 89 35.41 -17.78 -22.98
N GLN A 90 34.64 -17.84 -21.88
CA GLN A 90 34.55 -19.09 -21.08
C GLN A 90 33.26 -19.94 -21.18
N SER A 91 32.25 -19.55 -21.92
CA SER A 91 31.12 -20.48 -22.17
C SER A 91 30.28 -19.99 -23.34
N GLY A 92 29.96 -20.87 -24.28
CA GLY A 92 29.02 -20.61 -25.35
C GLY A 92 27.57 -20.37 -24.84
N ASP A 93 27.36 -20.52 -23.52
CA ASP A 93 26.05 -20.36 -22.86
C ASP A 93 25.85 -18.93 -22.36
N GLU A 94 24.65 -18.39 -22.63
CA GLU A 94 24.26 -17.05 -22.23
C GLU A 94 23.95 -17.01 -20.71
N ALA A 95 24.55 -16.01 -20.01
CA ALA A 95 24.34 -15.81 -18.60
C ALA A 95 23.14 -14.90 -18.35
N LEU A 96 22.24 -15.33 -17.48
CA LEU A 96 21.05 -14.59 -17.08
C LEU A 96 21.09 -14.30 -15.58
N SER A 97 20.84 -13.06 -15.22
CA SER A 97 20.71 -12.66 -13.82
C SER A 97 19.32 -12.96 -13.29
N LEU A 98 19.24 -13.57 -12.09
CA LEU A 98 17.97 -13.96 -11.49
C LEU A 98 17.97 -13.73 -9.97
N LEU A 99 16.91 -13.09 -9.49
CA LEU A 99 16.67 -12.81 -8.08
C LEU A 99 15.70 -13.83 -7.49
N VAL A 100 16.13 -14.55 -6.45
CA VAL A 100 15.28 -15.49 -5.71
C VAL A 100 14.95 -14.89 -4.36
N ALA A 101 13.66 -14.86 -3.96
CA ALA A 101 13.28 -14.33 -2.66
C ALA A 101 12.11 -15.07 -2.00
N GLU A 102 12.00 -14.98 -0.67
CA GLU A 102 10.81 -15.44 0.04
C GLU A 102 9.60 -14.60 -0.38
N SER A 103 9.78 -13.28 -0.57
CA SER A 103 8.73 -12.40 -1.08
C SER A 103 9.30 -11.26 -1.93
N ILE A 104 8.62 -10.96 -3.04
CA ILE A 104 8.93 -9.81 -3.91
C ILE A 104 7.68 -8.94 -3.99
N SER A 105 7.82 -7.65 -3.65
CA SER A 105 6.68 -6.73 -3.73
C SER A 105 6.26 -6.49 -5.19
N PRO A 106 4.97 -6.17 -5.46
CA PRO A 106 4.50 -5.93 -6.83
C PRO A 106 5.33 -4.88 -7.59
N GLY A 107 5.64 -3.75 -6.95
CA GLY A 107 6.48 -2.72 -7.57
C GLY A 107 7.92 -3.17 -7.83
N ALA A 108 8.48 -4.06 -6.99
CA ALA A 108 9.79 -4.66 -7.26
C ALA A 108 9.74 -5.62 -8.45
N LYS A 109 8.66 -6.41 -8.60
CA LYS A 109 8.44 -7.27 -9.79
C LYS A 109 8.34 -6.45 -11.07
N GLU A 110 7.65 -5.31 -11.03
CA GLU A 110 7.54 -4.38 -12.16
C GLU A 110 8.93 -3.88 -12.58
N LEU A 111 9.71 -3.34 -11.64
CA LEU A 111 11.07 -2.87 -11.91
C LEU A 111 12.00 -3.96 -12.45
N LEU A 112 11.94 -5.18 -11.91
CA LEU A 112 12.74 -6.31 -12.41
C LEU A 112 12.36 -6.69 -13.85
N ARG A 113 11.07 -6.62 -14.20
CA ARG A 113 10.59 -6.87 -15.57
C ARG A 113 11.07 -5.78 -16.54
N ASP A 114 10.98 -4.52 -16.16
CA ASP A 114 11.42 -3.38 -16.96
C ASP A 114 12.91 -3.47 -17.29
N GLU A 115 13.70 -3.93 -16.32
CA GLU A 115 15.16 -4.14 -16.46
C GLU A 115 15.53 -5.53 -17.05
N ARG A 116 14.52 -6.37 -17.39
CA ARG A 116 14.71 -7.72 -17.92
C ARG A 116 15.55 -8.63 -17.02
N VAL A 117 15.42 -8.50 -15.71
CA VAL A 117 16.06 -9.37 -14.72
C VAL A 117 15.07 -10.44 -14.29
N GLY A 118 15.50 -11.70 -14.31
CA GLY A 118 14.69 -12.82 -13.86
C GLY A 118 14.38 -12.73 -12.36
N TYR A 119 13.22 -13.28 -11.95
CA TYR A 119 12.90 -13.41 -10.53
C TYR A 119 12.06 -14.66 -10.23
N TYR A 120 12.20 -15.12 -8.98
CA TYR A 120 11.33 -16.13 -8.38
C TYR A 120 10.98 -15.74 -6.95
N ASP A 121 9.71 -15.91 -6.54
CA ASP A 121 9.31 -15.80 -5.14
C ASP A 121 8.70 -17.09 -4.60
N SER A 122 8.77 -17.30 -3.27
CA SER A 122 8.24 -18.51 -2.62
C SER A 122 6.73 -18.68 -2.77
N GLY A 123 5.99 -17.65 -3.20
CA GLY A 123 4.59 -17.73 -3.63
C GLY A 123 4.42 -18.45 -4.96
N GLY A 124 5.52 -18.72 -5.67
CA GLY A 124 5.59 -19.41 -6.95
C GLY A 124 5.41 -18.50 -8.17
N SER A 125 5.60 -17.18 -8.03
CA SER A 125 5.74 -16.31 -9.20
C SER A 125 7.14 -16.47 -9.79
N LEU A 126 7.22 -16.59 -11.10
CA LEU A 126 8.45 -16.79 -11.86
C LEU A 126 8.44 -15.91 -13.10
N TYR A 127 9.53 -15.19 -13.32
CA TYR A 127 9.83 -14.49 -14.56
C TYR A 127 11.25 -14.80 -15.00
N LEU A 128 11.39 -15.35 -16.19
CA LEU A 128 12.69 -15.68 -16.80
C LEU A 128 12.69 -15.21 -18.26
N PRO A 129 13.29 -14.05 -18.55
CA PRO A 129 13.35 -13.48 -19.90
C PRO A 129 14.53 -14.03 -20.71
N ALA A 130 14.59 -15.36 -20.89
CA ALA A 130 15.65 -15.99 -21.67
C ALA A 130 15.44 -15.81 -23.18
N PRO A 131 16.47 -15.51 -23.97
CA PRO A 131 16.34 -15.37 -25.42
C PRO A 131 15.85 -16.64 -26.11
N GLY A 132 14.63 -16.59 -26.63
CA GLY A 132 13.97 -17.74 -27.27
C GLY A 132 13.39 -18.79 -26.31
N ALA A 133 13.34 -18.47 -25.01
CA ALA A 133 12.69 -19.30 -23.99
C ALA A 133 12.16 -18.41 -22.87
N PHE A 134 10.92 -17.94 -22.99
CA PHE A 134 10.31 -17.01 -22.04
C PHE A 134 9.39 -17.74 -21.07
N LEU A 135 9.68 -17.67 -19.75
CA LEU A 135 8.81 -18.23 -18.71
C LEU A 135 8.21 -17.09 -17.87
N TYR A 136 6.88 -17.07 -17.76
CA TYR A 136 6.18 -16.11 -16.93
C TYR A 136 5.01 -16.77 -16.19
N ILE A 137 5.11 -16.79 -14.86
CA ILE A 137 4.08 -17.26 -13.95
C ILE A 137 3.86 -16.14 -12.94
N ASP A 138 2.66 -15.60 -12.87
CA ASP A 138 2.29 -14.61 -11.86
C ASP A 138 1.28 -15.20 -10.88
N LYS A 139 1.61 -15.13 -9.59
CA LYS A 139 0.76 -15.57 -8.49
C LYS A 139 0.55 -14.45 -7.49
N PRO A 140 -0.56 -14.49 -6.73
CA PRO A 140 -0.78 -13.54 -5.65
C PRO A 140 0.43 -13.50 -4.70
N PRO A 141 0.74 -12.30 -4.13
CA PRO A 141 1.86 -12.16 -3.21
C PRO A 141 1.70 -13.07 -1.99
N PRO A 142 2.81 -13.56 -1.41
CA PRO A 142 2.78 -14.39 -0.22
C PRO A 142 1.95 -13.76 0.92
N LYS A 143 1.30 -14.59 1.73
CA LYS A 143 0.40 -14.15 2.83
C LYS A 143 1.09 -13.19 3.82
N THR A 144 2.37 -13.37 4.06
CA THR A 144 3.18 -12.50 4.93
C THR A 144 3.24 -11.08 4.40
N LEU A 145 3.56 -10.90 3.12
CA LEU A 145 3.58 -9.59 2.46
C LEU A 145 2.19 -8.95 2.42
N SER A 146 1.16 -9.72 2.06
CA SER A 146 -0.23 -9.24 2.04
C SER A 146 -0.70 -8.78 3.43
N LYS A 147 -0.31 -9.47 4.51
CA LYS A 147 -0.63 -9.09 5.88
C LYS A 147 0.10 -7.81 6.30
N SER A 148 1.38 -7.68 5.96
CA SER A 148 2.16 -6.47 6.23
C SER A 148 1.56 -5.26 5.53
N MET A 149 1.25 -5.37 4.23
CA MET A 149 0.59 -4.31 3.46
C MET A 149 -0.75 -3.90 4.09
N ARG A 150 -1.62 -4.86 4.41
CA ARG A 150 -2.91 -4.56 5.06
C ARG A 150 -2.73 -3.83 6.39
N SER A 151 -1.75 -4.24 7.20
CA SER A 151 -1.43 -3.60 8.47
C SER A 151 -0.99 -2.15 8.30
N LEU A 152 -0.22 -1.85 7.24
CA LEU A 152 0.24 -0.49 6.94
C LEU A 152 -0.95 0.47 6.72
N PHE A 153 -1.99 0.01 6.02
CA PHE A 153 -3.18 0.82 5.68
C PHE A 153 -4.31 0.75 6.72
N SER A 154 -4.03 0.33 7.95
CA SER A 154 -5.04 0.14 8.99
C SER A 154 -4.68 0.84 10.31
N GLY A 155 -5.71 1.27 11.06
CA GLY A 155 -5.58 1.82 12.41
C GLY A 155 -4.66 3.04 12.49
N ARG A 156 -3.83 3.10 13.54
CA ARG A 156 -2.91 4.24 13.78
C ARG A 156 -1.87 4.43 12.69
N ARG A 157 -1.48 3.37 12.00
CA ARG A 157 -0.54 3.44 10.87
C ARG A 157 -1.17 4.18 9.69
N ALA A 158 -2.46 3.95 9.42
CA ALA A 158 -3.22 4.69 8.41
C ALA A 158 -3.31 6.20 8.71
N GLN A 159 -3.33 6.61 10.00
CA GLN A 159 -3.28 8.03 10.37
C GLN A 159 -1.97 8.70 9.90
N VAL A 160 -0.84 8.00 9.98
CA VAL A 160 0.44 8.47 9.45
C VAL A 160 0.38 8.65 7.94
N LEU A 161 -0.17 7.65 7.21
CA LEU A 161 -0.33 7.75 5.76
C LEU A 161 -1.26 8.91 5.36
N HIS A 162 -2.35 9.09 6.10
CA HIS A 162 -3.26 10.21 5.91
C HIS A 162 -2.55 11.56 6.07
N THR A 163 -1.76 11.72 7.14
CA THR A 163 -0.97 12.94 7.38
C THR A 163 0.01 13.20 6.24
N LEU A 164 0.69 12.16 5.76
CA LEU A 164 1.62 12.28 4.63
C LEU A 164 0.93 12.74 3.34
N LEU A 165 -0.23 12.17 3.02
CA LEU A 165 -0.99 12.56 1.83
C LEU A 165 -1.52 13.99 1.92
N MET A 166 -1.98 14.42 3.10
CA MET A 166 -2.45 15.78 3.32
C MET A 166 -1.31 16.81 3.29
N ARG A 167 -0.08 16.39 3.58
CA ARG A 167 1.13 17.22 3.60
C ARG A 167 2.17 16.77 2.58
N HIS A 168 1.72 16.24 1.46
CA HIS A 168 2.60 15.62 0.46
C HIS A 168 3.67 16.55 -0.13
N GLN A 169 3.48 17.88 -0.05
CA GLN A 169 4.44 18.88 -0.53
C GLN A 169 5.52 19.24 0.50
N ASP A 170 5.37 18.83 1.76
CA ASP A 170 6.23 19.25 2.84
C ASP A 170 7.40 18.28 3.09
N TRP A 171 8.51 18.84 3.61
CA TRP A 171 9.53 18.08 4.31
C TRP A 171 9.18 18.05 5.80
N PHE A 172 9.35 16.91 6.45
CA PHE A 172 8.96 16.72 7.84
C PHE A 172 9.94 15.85 8.61
N GLY A 173 10.09 16.14 9.90
CA GLY A 173 10.77 15.30 10.87
C GLY A 173 9.87 14.20 11.41
N GLY A 174 10.46 13.09 11.87
CA GLY A 174 9.68 11.95 12.38
C GLY A 174 8.85 12.27 13.62
N LYS A 175 9.36 13.14 14.52
CA LYS A 175 8.65 13.59 15.72
C LYS A 175 7.44 14.48 15.37
N GLU A 176 7.65 15.46 14.52
CA GLU A 176 6.59 16.35 14.03
C GLU A 176 5.45 15.56 13.38
N LEU A 177 5.79 14.60 12.50
CA LEU A 177 4.81 13.74 11.85
C LEU A 177 4.01 12.91 12.87
N ALA A 178 4.68 12.36 13.89
CA ALA A 178 4.02 11.59 14.94
C ALA A 178 3.00 12.42 15.73
N GLU A 179 3.36 13.64 16.07
CA GLU A 179 2.49 14.61 16.78
C GLU A 179 1.26 14.96 15.92
N GLN A 180 1.45 15.27 14.65
CA GLN A 180 0.37 15.62 13.72
C GLN A 180 -0.55 14.44 13.39
N ALA A 181 0.00 13.23 13.29
CA ALA A 181 -0.75 12.02 13.07
C ALA A 181 -1.42 11.48 14.35
N LEU A 182 -1.22 12.10 15.50
CA LEU A 182 -1.69 11.65 16.83
C LEU A 182 -1.29 10.20 17.12
N VAL A 183 -0.05 9.84 16.82
CA VAL A 183 0.51 8.50 17.06
C VAL A 183 1.82 8.57 17.86
N SER A 184 2.28 7.40 18.35
CA SER A 184 3.60 7.34 18.99
C SER A 184 4.73 7.53 17.97
N PRO A 185 5.88 8.11 18.39
CA PRO A 185 7.07 8.21 17.54
C PRO A 185 7.52 6.86 16.97
N ALA A 186 7.35 5.78 17.72
CA ALA A 186 7.67 4.42 17.26
C ALA A 186 6.77 3.99 16.10
N THR A 187 5.46 4.28 16.16
CA THR A 187 4.52 3.99 15.06
C THR A 187 4.88 4.78 13.80
N ALA A 188 5.15 6.08 13.94
CA ALA A 188 5.56 6.91 12.80
C ALA A 188 6.87 6.40 12.18
N SER A 189 7.89 6.08 13.00
CA SER A 189 9.17 5.55 12.52
C SER A 189 9.03 4.24 11.76
N GLN A 190 8.21 3.31 12.25
CA GLN A 190 7.94 2.04 11.56
C GLN A 190 7.29 2.27 10.17
N VAL A 191 6.27 3.14 10.11
CA VAL A 191 5.61 3.47 8.84
C VAL A 191 6.60 4.11 7.87
N LEU A 192 7.37 5.09 8.31
CA LEU A 192 8.36 5.77 7.48
C LEU A 192 9.42 4.81 6.93
N THR A 193 9.89 3.86 7.77
CA THR A 193 10.84 2.83 7.32
C THR A 193 10.24 1.92 6.25
N GLU A 194 8.97 1.54 6.38
CA GLU A 194 8.28 0.75 5.35
C GLU A 194 8.11 1.55 4.06
N LEU A 195 7.71 2.82 4.13
CA LEU A 195 7.54 3.66 2.95
C LEU A 195 8.87 3.95 2.22
N GLU A 196 9.98 4.05 2.96
CA GLU A 196 11.32 4.15 2.37
C GLU A 196 11.68 2.89 1.55
N ARG A 197 11.23 1.70 1.96
CA ARG A 197 11.42 0.45 1.20
C ARG A 197 10.67 0.45 -0.14
N PHE A 198 9.48 1.07 -0.17
CA PHE A 198 8.69 1.23 -1.39
C PHE A 198 9.18 2.36 -2.30
N ASP A 199 10.22 3.11 -1.90
CA ASP A 199 10.70 4.30 -2.60
C ASP A 199 9.66 5.44 -2.71
N TRP A 200 8.62 5.41 -1.88
CA TRP A 200 7.63 6.49 -1.85
C TRP A 200 8.12 7.71 -1.08
N LEU A 201 9.19 7.57 -0.28
CA LEU A 201 9.83 8.65 0.45
C LEU A 201 11.25 8.89 -0.02
N VAL A 202 11.64 10.15 -0.09
CA VAL A 202 13.02 10.60 -0.13
C VAL A 202 13.43 11.16 1.22
N SER A 203 14.72 11.07 1.55
CA SER A 203 15.26 11.54 2.83
C SER A 203 16.42 12.48 2.61
N ARG A 204 16.58 13.45 3.50
CA ARG A 204 17.78 14.30 3.63
C ARG A 204 18.22 14.41 5.08
N GLY A 205 19.48 14.75 5.32
CA GLY A 205 20.06 14.80 6.67
C GLY A 205 20.30 13.42 7.28
N GLN A 206 20.82 13.40 8.49
CA GLN A 206 21.12 12.17 9.24
C GLN A 206 20.77 12.33 10.72
N GLY A 207 20.57 11.19 11.41
CA GLY A 207 20.26 11.18 12.85
C GLY A 207 19.00 11.95 13.19
N PRO A 208 19.01 12.78 14.24
CA PRO A 208 17.83 13.53 14.70
C PRO A 208 17.33 14.59 13.70
N SER A 209 18.20 15.08 12.82
CA SER A 209 17.86 16.07 11.77
C SER A 209 17.41 15.42 10.46
N LYS A 210 17.20 14.10 10.43
CA LYS A 210 16.71 13.42 9.24
C LYS A 210 15.28 13.86 8.93
N GLU A 211 15.10 14.52 7.77
CA GLU A 211 13.81 14.90 7.22
C GLU A 211 13.42 13.97 6.05
N ARG A 212 12.15 13.90 5.79
CA ARG A 212 11.56 13.08 4.72
C ARG A 212 10.53 13.87 3.94
N HIS A 213 10.33 13.46 2.69
CA HIS A 213 9.33 14.04 1.79
C HIS A 213 8.64 12.92 1.01
N LEU A 214 7.32 13.02 0.85
CA LEU A 214 6.55 12.06 0.06
C LEU A 214 6.73 12.35 -1.43
N ARG A 215 7.49 11.49 -2.11
CA ARG A 215 7.80 11.64 -3.53
C ARG A 215 6.67 11.19 -4.44
N GLU A 216 5.98 10.12 -4.05
CA GLU A 216 4.99 9.43 -4.88
C GLU A 216 3.60 9.38 -4.19
N PRO A 217 2.92 10.55 -4.03
CA PRO A 217 1.63 10.60 -3.33
C PRO A 217 0.54 9.81 -4.07
N ALA A 218 0.51 9.85 -5.41
CA ALA A 218 -0.42 9.06 -6.20
C ALA A 218 -0.22 7.56 -5.98
N ALA A 219 1.02 7.06 -6.03
CA ALA A 219 1.32 5.65 -5.80
C ALA A 219 0.91 5.17 -4.40
N LEU A 220 1.12 6.01 -3.36
CA LEU A 220 0.69 5.72 -2.00
C LEU A 220 -0.84 5.63 -1.90
N LEU A 221 -1.56 6.60 -2.50
CA LEU A 221 -3.02 6.61 -2.50
C LEU A 221 -3.59 5.41 -3.27
N ASP A 222 -3.05 5.09 -4.44
CA ASP A 222 -3.46 3.94 -5.24
C ASP A 222 -3.20 2.61 -4.53
N ALA A 223 -2.08 2.49 -3.81
CA ALA A 223 -1.81 1.34 -2.97
C ALA A 223 -2.83 1.21 -1.83
N TRP A 224 -3.26 2.34 -1.22
CA TRP A 224 -4.32 2.33 -0.22
C TRP A 224 -5.65 1.85 -0.80
N VAL A 225 -6.02 2.37 -1.97
CA VAL A 225 -7.24 1.94 -2.69
C VAL A 225 -7.23 0.43 -2.94
N LYS A 226 -6.12 -0.13 -3.42
CA LYS A 226 -5.98 -1.59 -3.63
C LYS A 226 -6.21 -2.40 -2.35
N GLN A 227 -5.88 -1.84 -1.17
CA GLN A 227 -6.07 -2.52 0.11
C GLN A 227 -7.51 -2.40 0.66
N LEU A 228 -8.34 -1.46 0.16
CA LEU A 228 -9.70 -1.24 0.68
C LEU A 228 -10.55 -2.51 0.63
N ALA A 229 -10.43 -3.32 -0.41
CA ALA A 229 -11.17 -4.58 -0.55
C ALA A 229 -10.81 -5.61 0.54
N SER A 230 -9.58 -5.54 1.07
CA SER A 230 -9.08 -6.47 2.10
C SER A 230 -9.29 -5.96 3.53
N ILE A 231 -9.68 -4.68 3.70
CA ILE A 231 -9.92 -4.04 5.00
C ILE A 231 -11.43 -4.02 5.26
N ARG A 232 -11.84 -4.56 6.39
CA ARG A 232 -13.26 -4.55 6.79
C ARG A 232 -13.78 -3.11 6.83
N PRO A 233 -14.91 -2.81 6.15
CA PRO A 233 -15.52 -1.49 6.25
C PRO A 233 -15.97 -1.20 7.68
N PRO A 234 -15.99 0.08 8.10
CA PRO A 234 -16.50 0.46 9.40
C PRO A 234 -17.99 0.10 9.52
N ALA A 235 -18.42 -0.23 10.74
CA ALA A 235 -19.82 -0.46 11.01
C ALA A 235 -20.61 0.86 10.89
N LEU A 236 -21.80 0.77 10.28
CA LEU A 236 -22.72 1.88 10.11
C LEU A 236 -23.93 1.69 11.04
N ARG A 237 -24.22 2.69 11.86
CA ARG A 237 -25.53 2.79 12.53
C ARG A 237 -26.45 3.65 11.67
N ARG A 238 -27.60 3.12 11.29
CA ARG A 238 -28.57 3.75 10.40
C ARG A 238 -29.70 4.38 11.19
N TYR A 239 -29.97 5.65 10.85
CA TYR A 239 -31.02 6.43 11.52
C TYR A 239 -31.92 7.10 10.50
N TYR A 240 -33.15 7.31 10.89
CA TYR A 240 -34.11 8.18 10.23
C TYR A 240 -34.37 9.41 11.10
N VAL A 241 -34.10 10.60 10.56
CA VAL A 241 -34.43 11.89 11.15
C VAL A 241 -35.65 12.42 10.41
N PRO A 242 -36.80 12.62 11.11
CA PRO A 242 -38.06 13.00 10.46
C PRO A 242 -38.00 14.36 9.75
N SER A 243 -38.72 14.47 8.65
CA SER A 243 -39.07 15.74 7.99
C SER A 243 -37.90 16.60 7.50
N MET A 244 -36.71 16.02 7.28
CA MET A 244 -35.54 16.77 6.82
C MET A 244 -35.02 16.27 5.48
N LYS A 245 -34.77 17.22 4.56
CA LYS A 245 -33.94 17.01 3.36
C LYS A 245 -32.46 16.99 3.77
N ALA A 246 -31.61 16.41 2.92
CA ALA A 246 -30.19 16.24 3.24
C ALA A 246 -29.48 17.57 3.61
N ASP A 247 -29.72 18.66 2.90
CA ASP A 247 -29.08 19.96 3.18
C ASP A 247 -29.52 20.54 4.53
N THR A 248 -30.82 20.51 4.85
CA THR A 248 -31.35 20.94 6.14
C THR A 248 -30.84 20.05 7.27
N LEU A 249 -30.72 18.74 7.02
CA LEU A 249 -30.18 17.78 7.99
C LEU A 249 -28.68 18.06 8.27
N LEU A 250 -27.90 18.42 7.26
CA LEU A 250 -26.49 18.79 7.45
C LEU A 250 -26.32 20.00 8.37
N GLU A 251 -27.13 21.05 8.17
CA GLU A 251 -27.11 22.25 8.99
C GLU A 251 -27.54 21.94 10.44
N HIS A 252 -28.59 21.14 10.59
CA HIS A 252 -29.09 20.74 11.91
C HIS A 252 -28.07 19.87 12.68
N ILE A 253 -27.42 18.91 12.00
CA ILE A 253 -26.32 18.15 12.59
C ILE A 253 -25.21 19.11 13.05
N GLY A 254 -24.82 20.08 12.22
CA GLY A 254 -23.80 21.05 12.55
C GLY A 254 -24.10 21.82 13.82
N GLN A 255 -25.34 22.27 13.99
CA GLN A 255 -25.82 23.03 15.15
C GLN A 255 -25.87 22.17 16.41
N VAL A 256 -26.55 21.03 16.36
CA VAL A 256 -26.72 20.12 17.50
C VAL A 256 -25.38 19.59 17.99
N PHE A 257 -24.53 19.15 17.08
CA PHE A 257 -23.21 18.60 17.45
C PHE A 257 -22.26 19.70 17.99
N ALA A 258 -22.41 20.94 17.55
CA ALA A 258 -21.68 22.07 18.16
C ALA A 258 -22.16 22.35 19.58
N THR A 259 -23.47 22.33 19.84
CA THR A 259 -24.06 22.53 21.18
C THR A 259 -23.59 21.50 22.20
N HIS A 260 -23.43 20.25 21.76
CA HIS A 260 -22.95 19.14 22.61
C HIS A 260 -21.44 18.94 22.57
N GLU A 261 -20.68 19.81 21.91
CA GLU A 261 -19.21 19.71 21.73
C GLU A 261 -18.76 18.37 21.13
N VAL A 262 -19.61 17.76 20.28
CA VAL A 262 -19.33 16.46 19.66
C VAL A 262 -18.29 16.61 18.57
N GLY A 263 -17.22 15.80 18.65
CA GLY A 263 -16.27 15.66 17.55
C GLY A 263 -16.90 14.88 16.39
N TYR A 264 -17.05 15.51 15.22
CA TYR A 264 -17.64 14.87 14.05
C TYR A 264 -17.01 15.34 12.74
N ALA A 265 -17.28 14.61 11.67
CA ALA A 265 -16.99 15.01 10.29
C ALA A 265 -17.96 14.34 9.31
N ILE A 266 -18.64 15.14 8.49
CA ILE A 266 -19.47 14.64 7.38
C ILE A 266 -18.55 13.99 6.35
N SER A 267 -18.99 12.88 5.76
CA SER A 267 -18.21 12.10 4.79
C SER A 267 -19.07 11.70 3.57
N HIS A 268 -18.48 10.87 2.69
CA HIS A 268 -19.12 10.33 1.49
C HIS A 268 -19.70 11.43 0.57
N GLU A 269 -20.87 11.15 -0.03
CA GLU A 269 -21.49 12.00 -1.06
C GLU A 269 -21.80 13.42 -0.55
N ALA A 270 -22.27 13.55 0.70
CA ALA A 270 -22.61 14.84 1.27
C ALA A 270 -21.38 15.75 1.45
N ALA A 271 -20.24 15.20 1.83
CA ALA A 271 -18.99 15.95 1.94
C ALA A 271 -18.38 16.21 0.55
N ALA A 272 -18.35 15.21 -0.32
CA ALA A 272 -17.81 15.37 -1.65
C ALA A 272 -18.56 16.43 -2.46
N GLN A 273 -19.89 16.48 -2.31
CA GLN A 273 -20.73 17.51 -2.98
C GLN A 273 -20.36 18.94 -2.54
N ARG A 274 -19.86 19.12 -1.31
CA ARG A 274 -19.39 20.42 -0.82
C ARG A 274 -17.98 20.77 -1.29
N TYR A 275 -17.13 19.78 -1.55
CA TYR A 275 -15.78 19.97 -2.07
C TYR A 275 -15.75 20.15 -3.59
N ALA A 276 -16.48 19.31 -4.33
CA ALA A 276 -16.53 19.24 -5.79
C ALA A 276 -17.93 18.80 -6.22
N PRO A 277 -18.85 19.71 -6.49
CA PRO A 277 -20.22 19.42 -6.87
C PRO A 277 -20.30 18.50 -8.11
N PHE A 278 -21.05 17.40 -8.00
CA PHE A 278 -21.15 16.38 -9.03
C PHE A 278 -22.57 15.81 -9.19
N LEU A 279 -23.29 15.61 -8.09
CA LEU A 279 -24.63 15.03 -8.08
C LEU A 279 -25.69 16.14 -8.07
N SER A 280 -26.86 15.86 -8.63
CA SER A 280 -28.03 16.77 -8.57
C SER A 280 -28.66 16.79 -7.16
N SER A 281 -28.58 15.69 -6.41
CA SER A 281 -29.07 15.59 -5.04
C SER A 281 -28.35 14.48 -4.26
N VAL A 282 -28.29 14.66 -2.95
CA VAL A 282 -27.79 13.65 -2.01
C VAL A 282 -28.97 13.17 -1.17
N SER A 283 -29.16 11.87 -1.07
CA SER A 283 -30.30 11.25 -0.35
C SER A 283 -29.99 10.90 1.11
N GLN A 284 -28.73 10.65 1.43
CA GLN A 284 -28.29 10.22 2.76
C GLN A 284 -27.06 10.99 3.22
N VAL A 285 -27.08 11.45 4.46
CA VAL A 285 -25.92 12.03 5.14
C VAL A 285 -25.18 10.93 5.88
N ARG A 286 -23.86 10.81 5.61
CA ARG A 286 -22.98 9.91 6.38
C ARG A 286 -22.01 10.75 7.19
N CYS A 287 -21.90 10.45 8.48
CA CYS A 287 -21.15 11.24 9.43
C CYS A 287 -20.23 10.33 10.28
N ARG A 288 -18.97 10.68 10.40
CA ARG A 288 -18.04 10.11 11.38
C ARG A 288 -18.24 10.86 12.68
N VAL A 289 -18.46 10.17 13.78
CA VAL A 289 -18.77 10.78 15.08
C VAL A 289 -17.92 10.13 16.15
N LEU A 290 -17.21 10.96 16.95
CA LEU A 290 -16.43 10.49 18.08
C LEU A 290 -17.40 9.95 19.14
N VAL A 291 -17.25 8.67 19.47
CA VAL A 291 -18.14 7.98 20.42
C VAL A 291 -18.05 8.56 21.83
N GLY A 292 -19.18 8.63 22.53
CA GLY A 292 -19.26 9.13 23.91
C GLY A 292 -20.68 9.57 24.26
N THR A 293 -20.92 9.84 25.54
CA THR A 293 -22.24 10.26 26.06
C THR A 293 -22.76 11.54 25.41
N ALA A 294 -21.87 12.48 25.07
CA ALA A 294 -22.23 13.69 24.33
C ALA A 294 -22.78 13.38 22.94
N ALA A 295 -22.19 12.40 22.24
CA ALA A 295 -22.68 11.96 20.94
C ALA A 295 -24.05 11.30 21.03
N ASP A 296 -24.27 10.45 22.03
CA ASP A 296 -25.57 9.80 22.26
C ASP A 296 -26.66 10.83 22.57
N ALA A 297 -26.36 11.85 23.41
CA ALA A 297 -27.27 12.94 23.72
C ALA A 297 -27.61 13.77 22.47
N ALA A 298 -26.60 14.12 21.66
CA ALA A 298 -26.77 14.87 20.42
C ALA A 298 -27.62 14.10 19.38
N ILE A 299 -27.40 12.78 19.24
CA ILE A 299 -28.20 11.92 18.37
C ILE A 299 -29.65 11.86 18.84
N GLY A 300 -29.89 11.84 20.17
CA GLY A 300 -31.20 11.92 20.77
C GLY A 300 -31.92 13.24 20.46
N GLU A 301 -31.20 14.39 20.58
CA GLU A 301 -31.72 15.73 20.26
C GLU A 301 -32.11 15.88 18.78
N LEU A 302 -31.38 15.25 17.87
CA LEU A 302 -31.75 15.18 16.45
C LEU A 302 -33.08 14.44 16.18
N GLY A 303 -33.66 13.80 17.18
CA GLY A 303 -34.85 12.94 17.01
C GLY A 303 -34.58 11.73 16.13
N ALA A 304 -33.31 11.32 16.04
CA ALA A 304 -32.86 10.23 15.18
C ALA A 304 -33.33 8.88 15.69
N ARG A 305 -34.07 8.13 14.87
CA ARG A 305 -34.57 6.79 15.19
C ARG A 305 -33.78 5.73 14.44
N VAL A 306 -33.36 4.69 15.15
CA VAL A 306 -32.68 3.55 14.55
C VAL A 306 -33.60 2.86 13.56
N VAL A 307 -33.14 2.61 12.34
CA VAL A 307 -33.89 1.94 11.28
C VAL A 307 -33.03 0.96 10.52
N ASN A 308 -33.64 -0.09 9.97
CA ASN A 308 -32.95 -1.02 9.08
C ASN A 308 -32.92 -0.53 7.63
N GLU A 309 -34.02 0.13 7.20
CA GLU A 309 -34.23 0.64 5.84
C GLU A 309 -34.72 2.10 5.89
N GLY A 310 -34.59 2.82 4.79
CA GLY A 310 -35.03 4.21 4.66
C GLY A 310 -34.24 5.23 5.49
N ALA A 311 -33.01 4.90 5.90
CA ALA A 311 -32.15 5.80 6.67
C ALA A 311 -31.76 7.02 5.82
N ASN A 312 -31.93 8.23 6.35
CA ASN A 312 -31.40 9.47 5.79
C ASN A 312 -30.12 9.95 6.51
N LEU A 313 -29.77 9.34 7.66
CA LEU A 313 -28.55 9.57 8.40
C LEU A 313 -27.85 8.22 8.69
N ALA A 314 -26.55 8.14 8.43
CA ALA A 314 -25.75 7.00 8.84
C ALA A 314 -24.51 7.47 9.63
N ILE A 315 -24.28 6.87 10.79
CA ILE A 315 -23.17 7.22 11.68
C ILE A 315 -22.11 6.13 11.61
N ILE A 316 -20.86 6.58 11.39
CA ILE A 316 -19.65 5.80 11.50
C ILE A 316 -19.00 6.18 12.83
N GLU A 317 -18.86 5.23 13.73
CA GLU A 317 -18.22 5.47 15.03
C GLU A 317 -16.72 5.70 14.88
N ALA A 318 -16.24 6.88 15.26
CA ALA A 318 -14.83 7.18 15.42
C ALA A 318 -14.44 6.90 16.88
N LYS A 319 -13.40 6.06 17.07
CA LYS A 319 -12.95 5.64 18.40
C LYS A 319 -11.89 6.56 18.99
N SER A 320 -11.29 7.39 18.15
CA SER A 320 -10.24 8.33 18.57
C SER A 320 -10.28 9.61 17.74
N PRO A 321 -9.77 10.73 18.29
CA PRO A 321 -9.64 11.99 17.52
C PRO A 321 -8.83 11.84 16.24
N GLY A 322 -7.89 10.88 16.20
CA GLY A 322 -7.08 10.60 15.01
C GLY A 322 -7.88 10.13 13.78
N GLU A 323 -9.10 9.65 13.97
CA GLU A 323 -10.02 9.29 12.87
C GLU A 323 -10.76 10.49 12.26
N LEU A 324 -10.62 11.68 12.88
CA LEU A 324 -11.16 12.96 12.41
C LEU A 324 -10.05 13.95 12.00
N LEU A 325 -8.83 13.47 11.79
CA LEU A 325 -7.70 14.30 11.35
C LEU A 325 -8.00 15.02 10.05
N PHE A 326 -7.49 16.24 9.94
CA PHE A 326 -7.60 17.09 8.75
C PHE A 326 -9.04 17.36 8.29
N ARG A 327 -10.02 17.26 9.20
CA ARG A 327 -11.37 17.72 8.90
C ARG A 327 -11.35 19.23 8.63
N GLU A 328 -12.12 19.65 7.65
CA GLU A 328 -12.21 21.04 7.22
C GLU A 328 -13.58 21.62 7.58
N ARG A 329 -13.64 22.90 7.94
CA ARG A 329 -14.91 23.59 8.21
C ARG A 329 -15.38 24.32 6.94
N VAL A 330 -16.43 23.85 6.33
CA VAL A 330 -17.02 24.41 5.12
C VAL A 330 -18.47 24.78 5.36
N GLY A 331 -18.85 26.05 5.19
CA GLY A 331 -20.21 26.49 5.43
C GLY A 331 -20.72 26.25 6.86
N GLY A 332 -19.82 26.31 7.87
CA GLY A 332 -20.18 26.06 9.27
C GLY A 332 -20.17 24.59 9.69
N ILE A 333 -20.02 23.65 8.78
CA ILE A 333 -20.09 22.20 8.99
C ILE A 333 -18.68 21.59 8.88
N TRP A 334 -18.36 20.63 9.73
CA TRP A 334 -17.13 19.87 9.64
C TRP A 334 -17.24 18.75 8.61
N LEU A 335 -16.39 18.77 7.59
CA LEU A 335 -16.24 17.73 6.59
C LEU A 335 -14.99 16.91 6.86
N ALA A 336 -15.04 15.61 6.63
CA ALA A 336 -13.84 14.77 6.61
C ALA A 336 -12.87 15.26 5.53
N SER A 337 -11.57 15.02 5.70
CA SER A 337 -10.58 15.43 4.71
C SER A 337 -10.91 14.90 3.30
N PRO A 338 -10.48 15.57 2.24
CA PRO A 338 -10.69 15.08 0.87
C PRO A 338 -10.18 13.65 0.65
N ILE A 339 -9.05 13.28 1.24
CA ILE A 339 -8.50 11.91 1.18
C ILE A 339 -9.45 10.90 1.83
N GLN A 340 -9.96 11.21 3.04
CA GLN A 340 -10.91 10.33 3.73
C GLN A 340 -12.22 10.20 2.96
N VAL A 341 -12.74 11.30 2.43
CA VAL A 341 -13.97 11.30 1.61
C VAL A 341 -13.79 10.46 0.36
N TYR A 342 -12.65 10.59 -0.32
CA TYR A 342 -12.29 9.79 -1.49
C TYR A 342 -12.32 8.28 -1.17
N LEU A 343 -11.61 7.86 -0.13
CA LEU A 343 -11.56 6.45 0.29
C LEU A 343 -12.93 5.91 0.72
N ASP A 344 -13.76 6.75 1.35
CA ASP A 344 -15.11 6.38 1.77
C ASP A 344 -16.05 6.22 0.56
N LEU A 345 -15.96 7.10 -0.45
CA LEU A 345 -16.74 7.03 -1.70
C LEU A 345 -16.42 5.77 -2.50
N LEU A 346 -15.17 5.34 -2.55
CA LEU A 346 -14.76 4.12 -3.26
C LEU A 346 -15.40 2.84 -2.69
N ARG A 347 -15.91 2.90 -1.46
CA ARG A 347 -16.70 1.83 -0.81
C ARG A 347 -18.20 2.00 -1.00
N GLY A 348 -18.63 3.10 -1.60
CA GLY A 348 -20.02 3.41 -1.88
C GLY A 348 -20.57 2.64 -3.08
N GLU A 349 -21.88 2.76 -3.26
CA GLU A 349 -22.63 2.17 -4.37
C GLU A 349 -23.03 3.21 -5.40
N GLY A 350 -23.56 2.77 -6.53
CA GLY A 350 -24.05 3.63 -7.59
C GLY A 350 -22.98 4.55 -8.15
N ARG A 351 -23.24 5.87 -8.19
CA ARG A 351 -22.33 6.89 -8.75
C ARG A 351 -21.22 7.34 -7.79
N ALA A 352 -21.08 6.72 -6.61
CA ALA A 352 -20.09 7.13 -5.62
C ALA A 352 -18.64 7.03 -6.16
N LYS A 353 -18.34 6.01 -6.98
CA LYS A 353 -17.02 5.85 -7.60
C LYS A 353 -16.72 6.95 -8.62
N GLU A 354 -17.68 7.33 -9.45
CA GLU A 354 -17.52 8.45 -10.40
C GLU A 354 -17.27 9.76 -9.65
N MET A 355 -18.02 9.97 -8.55
CA MET A 355 -17.84 11.11 -7.67
C MET A 355 -16.47 11.11 -6.97
N ALA A 356 -15.95 9.94 -6.59
CA ALA A 356 -14.62 9.81 -6.04
C ALA A 356 -13.54 10.28 -7.04
N GLU A 357 -13.62 9.81 -8.29
CA GLU A 357 -12.68 10.21 -9.33
C GLU A 357 -12.78 11.73 -9.64
N HIS A 358 -13.99 12.28 -9.64
CA HIS A 358 -14.19 13.72 -9.77
C HIS A 358 -13.54 14.48 -8.61
N LEU A 359 -13.77 14.06 -7.36
CA LEU A 359 -13.15 14.65 -6.18
C LEU A 359 -11.61 14.56 -6.21
N ARG A 360 -11.07 13.41 -6.64
CA ARG A 360 -9.62 13.21 -6.79
C ARG A 360 -9.03 14.24 -7.75
N LYS A 361 -9.66 14.44 -8.90
CA LYS A 361 -9.21 15.38 -9.92
C LYS A 361 -9.31 16.84 -9.47
N GLU A 362 -10.45 17.23 -8.90
CA GLU A 362 -10.76 18.65 -8.64
C GLU A 362 -10.16 19.14 -7.31
N ARG A 363 -9.94 18.24 -6.31
CA ARG A 363 -9.59 18.64 -4.95
C ARG A 363 -8.31 18.00 -4.41
N ILE A 364 -7.99 16.78 -4.80
CA ILE A 364 -6.78 16.06 -4.32
C ILE A 364 -5.59 16.36 -5.20
N GLY A 365 -5.73 16.25 -6.53
CA GLY A 365 -4.75 16.73 -7.51
C GLY A 365 -3.63 15.74 -7.86
N PHE A 366 -3.69 14.48 -7.35
CA PHE A 366 -2.71 13.42 -7.69
C PHE A 366 -3.32 12.03 -7.76
#